data_2eeaef54bcd527556836567d7ec024cd
#
_entry.id   2eeaef54bcd527556836567d7ec024cd
#
_cell.length_a   1.000
_cell.length_b   1.000
_cell.length_c   1.000
_cell.angle_alpha   90.00
_cell.angle_beta   90.00
_cell.angle_gamma   90.00
#
_symmetry.space_group_name_H-M   'P 1'
#
loop_
_entity.id
_entity.type
_entity.pdbx_description
1 polymer ?
#
loop_
_entity_poly.entity_id
_entity_poly.type
_entity_poly.pdbx_seq_one_letter_code
_entity_poly.pdbx_strand_id
1 'polypeptide(L)'
;YLSKTSLKTCVSMDNEMTTLQCNKFHKIEKCRVCGNEHYEVVLDLGNQYLSGIFPKEIDPEMYRGPLTLVKCDESKGGCGHVQLEHTFDLPTMYGDEYGYRSGLNGSMVKHLKGKADKIMKDVTLDSGDIICDIAGNDGTFLGFFPTDCQLISIDPTSKKFKDYFPENVHYIADFFSAKVFNERFGKQKAKVITSFSMFYDLEDPCEFARQVRECLDGEGVWVLEQSYMPEMLRANSFDTVCHEHLSYYGMRQLKYIMDKAGFKIIDFEF
;
A
#
# COMPACT_ATOMS: atom_id res chain seq x y z
N TYR A 1 -3.54 -35.05 -15.22
CA TYR A 1 -2.08 -34.83 -15.05
C TYR A 1 -1.88 -33.91 -13.90
N LEU A 2 -1.49 -34.49 -12.75
CA LEU A 2 -1.23 -33.80 -11.49
C LEU A 2 0.22 -33.31 -11.50
N SER A 3 0.44 -32.00 -11.35
CA SER A 3 1.78 -31.45 -11.09
C SER A 3 2.01 -31.40 -9.59
N LYS A 4 3.13 -31.97 -9.17
CA LYS A 4 3.57 -32.09 -7.77
C LYS A 4 3.96 -30.71 -7.22
N THR A 5 3.24 -30.20 -6.24
CA THR A 5 3.68 -29.11 -5.39
C THR A 5 4.57 -29.71 -4.29
N SER A 6 5.82 -29.28 -4.23
CA SER A 6 6.82 -29.72 -3.27
C SER A 6 6.49 -29.13 -1.89
N LEU A 7 6.00 -29.95 -0.98
CA LEU A 7 5.96 -29.66 0.45
C LEU A 7 7.39 -29.71 1.01
N LYS A 8 7.96 -28.57 1.36
CA LYS A 8 9.14 -28.53 2.24
C LYS A 8 8.68 -28.68 3.69
N THR A 9 8.89 -29.85 4.25
CA THR A 9 8.67 -30.17 5.66
C THR A 9 9.81 -29.56 6.47
N CYS A 10 9.55 -28.55 7.28
CA CYS A 10 10.46 -28.11 8.33
C CYS A 10 10.23 -29.01 9.55
N VAL A 11 11.18 -29.84 9.91
CA VAL A 11 11.20 -30.59 11.17
C VAL A 11 12.25 -29.95 12.06
N SER A 12 11.83 -29.27 13.13
CA SER A 12 12.65 -29.05 14.32
C SER A 12 11.84 -29.46 15.54
N MET A 13 12.45 -30.30 16.35
CA MET A 13 11.90 -30.77 17.63
C MET A 13 11.97 -29.60 18.62
N ASP A 14 10.82 -29.11 19.03
CA ASP A 14 10.39 -28.75 20.37
C ASP A 14 9.21 -27.77 20.30
N ASN A 15 8.09 -28.23 20.91
CA ASN A 15 6.83 -27.56 21.19
C ASN A 15 5.68 -27.62 20.13
N GLU A 16 4.67 -28.37 20.53
CA GLU A 16 3.42 -28.70 19.82
C GLU A 16 2.46 -27.50 19.55
N MET A 17 2.93 -26.26 19.50
CA MET A 17 2.11 -25.07 19.27
C MET A 17 2.41 -24.34 17.95
N THR A 18 3.17 -24.94 17.03
CA THR A 18 3.80 -24.18 15.94
C THR A 18 3.32 -24.50 14.53
N THR A 19 2.45 -25.47 14.31
CA THR A 19 2.21 -25.98 12.94
C THR A 19 1.19 -25.17 12.12
N LEU A 20 0.38 -24.31 12.73
CA LEU A 20 -0.57 -23.42 12.04
C LEU A 20 -0.06 -21.97 11.89
N GLN A 21 0.96 -21.57 12.63
CA GLN A 21 1.52 -20.21 12.61
C GLN A 21 2.63 -20.00 11.56
N CYS A 22 3.16 -21.05 10.96
CA CYS A 22 4.39 -20.99 10.15
C CYS A 22 4.26 -20.29 8.79
N ASN A 23 3.06 -19.86 8.35
CA ASN A 23 2.83 -19.29 7.01
C ASN A 23 2.24 -17.86 6.97
N LYS A 24 2.08 -17.18 8.12
CA LYS A 24 1.40 -15.88 8.15
C LYS A 24 2.34 -14.67 8.04
N PHE A 25 3.64 -14.86 8.20
CA PHE A 25 4.64 -13.83 7.95
C PHE A 25 5.99 -14.45 7.59
N HIS A 26 6.83 -13.67 6.94
CA HIS A 26 8.21 -14.03 6.64
C HIS A 26 9.15 -12.85 6.92
N LYS A 27 10.40 -13.17 7.24
CA LYS A 27 11.46 -12.17 7.42
C LYS A 27 11.99 -11.74 6.05
N ILE A 28 12.27 -10.44 5.89
CA ILE A 28 12.88 -9.94 4.66
C ILE A 28 14.33 -10.43 4.54
N GLU A 29 14.74 -10.72 3.32
CA GLU A 29 16.14 -11.08 3.01
C GLU A 29 16.95 -9.87 2.56
N LYS A 30 16.27 -8.84 2.05
CA LYS A 30 16.88 -7.63 1.49
C LYS A 30 16.00 -6.40 1.68
N CYS A 31 16.62 -5.22 1.61
CA CYS A 31 15.92 -3.95 1.66
C CYS A 31 14.92 -3.81 0.50
N ARG A 32 13.65 -3.50 0.80
CA ARG A 32 12.57 -3.33 -0.18
C ARG A 32 12.85 -2.24 -1.22
N VAL A 33 13.70 -1.26 -0.90
CA VAL A 33 14.01 -0.13 -1.80
C VAL A 33 15.24 -0.40 -2.64
N CYS A 34 16.39 -0.71 -2.02
CA CYS A 34 17.66 -0.80 -2.75
C CYS A 34 18.21 -2.21 -2.95
N GLY A 35 17.58 -3.22 -2.32
CA GLY A 35 18.03 -4.61 -2.42
C GLY A 35 19.27 -4.96 -1.61
N ASN A 36 19.79 -4.05 -0.75
CA ASN A 36 20.92 -4.36 0.13
C ASN A 36 20.50 -5.38 1.21
N GLU A 37 21.39 -6.33 1.52
CA GLU A 37 21.12 -7.43 2.47
C GLU A 37 21.54 -7.11 3.91
N HIS A 38 22.13 -5.93 4.13
CA HIS A 38 22.60 -5.51 5.45
C HIS A 38 21.67 -4.47 6.06
N TYR A 39 21.20 -4.74 7.26
CA TYR A 39 20.39 -3.82 8.06
C TYR A 39 20.63 -4.02 9.55
N GLU A 40 20.32 -3.00 10.32
CA GLU A 40 20.41 -2.97 11.77
C GLU A 40 19.02 -2.81 12.39
N VAL A 41 18.75 -3.45 13.51
CA VAL A 41 17.53 -3.28 14.28
C VAL A 41 17.56 -1.90 14.94
N VAL A 42 16.52 -1.08 14.71
CA VAL A 42 16.40 0.25 15.30
C VAL A 42 15.29 0.32 16.35
N LEU A 43 14.29 -0.57 16.26
CA LEU A 43 13.23 -0.71 17.26
C LEU A 43 12.71 -2.15 17.24
N ASP A 44 12.57 -2.76 18.41
CA ASP A 44 11.93 -4.05 18.57
C ASP A 44 10.86 -3.97 19.67
N LEU A 45 9.59 -4.15 19.28
CA LEU A 45 8.44 -4.16 20.17
C LEU A 45 7.99 -5.59 20.54
N GLY A 46 8.75 -6.61 20.11
CA GLY A 46 8.41 -8.01 20.31
C GLY A 46 7.15 -8.42 19.54
N ASN A 47 6.50 -9.50 19.99
CA ASN A 47 5.27 -9.99 19.38
C ASN A 47 4.07 -9.16 19.84
N GLN A 48 3.39 -8.50 18.91
CA GLN A 48 2.18 -7.73 19.13
C GLN A 48 0.99 -8.37 18.42
N TYR A 49 -0.24 -8.07 18.84
CA TYR A 49 -1.44 -8.39 18.06
C TYR A 49 -1.41 -7.63 16.73
N LEU A 50 -1.91 -8.25 15.66
CA LEU A 50 -1.97 -7.58 14.37
C LEU A 50 -2.89 -6.35 14.45
N SER A 51 -2.37 -5.21 14.05
CA SER A 51 -2.97 -3.89 14.27
C SER A 51 -4.22 -3.62 13.43
N GLY A 52 -4.35 -4.23 12.24
CA GLY A 52 -5.49 -4.05 11.33
C GLY A 52 -6.67 -4.99 11.57
N ILE A 53 -6.60 -5.89 12.56
CA ILE A 53 -7.62 -6.90 12.82
C ILE A 53 -8.48 -6.49 14.02
N PHE A 54 -9.80 -6.33 13.78
CA PHE A 54 -10.78 -5.93 14.79
C PHE A 54 -11.83 -7.02 14.97
N PRO A 55 -11.54 -8.09 15.77
CA PRO A 55 -12.50 -9.16 15.99
C PRO A 55 -13.73 -8.64 16.76
N LYS A 56 -14.90 -9.17 16.43
CA LYS A 56 -16.18 -8.79 17.09
C LYS A 56 -16.31 -9.37 18.50
N GLU A 57 -15.60 -10.45 18.79
CA GLU A 57 -15.60 -11.15 20.07
C GLU A 57 -14.16 -11.35 20.53
N ILE A 58 -13.97 -11.59 21.84
CA ILE A 58 -12.66 -11.90 22.39
C ILE A 58 -12.20 -13.27 21.85
N ASP A 59 -11.14 -13.25 21.05
CA ASP A 59 -10.49 -14.45 20.55
C ASP A 59 -9.16 -14.66 21.29
N PRO A 60 -9.08 -15.70 22.20
CA PRO A 60 -7.85 -16.01 22.90
C PRO A 60 -6.71 -16.50 21.98
N GLU A 61 -7.06 -16.99 20.79
CA GLU A 61 -6.12 -17.46 19.76
C GLU A 61 -5.77 -16.36 18.75
N MET A 62 -6.15 -15.10 19.05
CA MET A 62 -5.88 -13.97 18.15
C MET A 62 -4.39 -13.91 17.79
N TYR A 63 -4.15 -13.75 16.51
CA TYR A 63 -2.82 -13.83 15.93
C TYR A 63 -1.88 -12.71 16.43
N ARG A 64 -0.64 -13.09 16.72
CA ARG A 64 0.44 -12.18 17.10
C ARG A 64 1.62 -12.36 16.16
N GLY A 65 2.32 -11.29 15.88
CA GLY A 65 3.53 -11.33 15.09
C GLY A 65 4.59 -10.33 15.59
N PRO A 66 5.84 -10.50 15.16
CA PRO A 66 6.91 -9.60 15.51
C PRO A 66 6.68 -8.21 14.90
N LEU A 67 6.94 -7.17 15.70
CA LEU A 67 6.88 -5.78 15.26
C LEU A 67 8.27 -5.16 15.47
N THR A 68 9.14 -5.37 14.49
CA THR A 68 10.55 -4.98 14.53
C THR A 68 10.88 -4.09 13.34
N LEU A 69 11.40 -2.88 13.61
CA LEU A 69 11.92 -1.98 12.58
C LEU A 69 13.41 -2.20 12.39
N VAL A 70 13.81 -2.25 11.13
CA VAL A 70 15.22 -2.30 10.72
C VAL A 70 15.54 -1.13 9.80
N LYS A 71 16.78 -0.65 9.87
CA LYS A 71 17.33 0.38 8.98
C LYS A 71 18.34 -0.24 8.06
N CYS A 72 18.22 -0.02 6.76
CA CYS A 72 19.19 -0.44 5.75
C CYS A 72 20.56 0.23 6.00
N ASP A 73 21.62 -0.56 6.17
CA ASP A 73 22.95 -0.11 6.63
C ASP A 73 23.70 0.68 5.57
N GLU A 74 23.79 2.01 5.77
CA GLU A 74 24.46 2.92 4.86
C GLU A 74 25.99 2.68 4.83
N SER A 75 26.59 2.19 5.91
CA SER A 75 28.01 1.88 5.96
C SER A 75 28.41 0.71 5.07
N LYS A 76 27.43 -0.13 4.70
CA LYS A 76 27.56 -1.29 3.81
C LYS A 76 26.88 -1.07 2.45
N GLY A 77 26.77 0.18 2.02
CA GLY A 77 26.20 0.54 0.71
C GLY A 77 24.69 0.57 0.65
N GLY A 78 24.01 0.52 1.77
CA GLY A 78 22.55 0.61 1.87
C GLY A 78 22.03 2.04 1.70
N CYS A 79 20.71 2.18 1.61
CA CYS A 79 20.04 3.44 1.34
C CYS A 79 19.51 4.17 2.59
N GLY A 80 19.69 3.62 3.80
CA GLY A 80 19.17 4.19 5.04
C GLY A 80 17.65 4.06 5.19
N HIS A 81 16.97 3.23 4.39
CA HIS A 81 15.54 3.00 4.49
C HIS A 81 15.16 2.30 5.79
N VAL A 82 14.15 2.84 6.49
CA VAL A 82 13.55 2.21 7.66
C VAL A 82 12.33 1.42 7.23
N GLN A 83 12.24 0.17 7.68
CA GLN A 83 11.19 -0.76 7.24
C GLN A 83 10.94 -1.82 8.31
N LEU A 84 9.78 -2.49 8.25
CA LEU A 84 9.56 -3.69 9.05
C LEU A 84 10.48 -4.82 8.61
N GLU A 85 11.01 -5.56 9.58
CA GLU A 85 11.82 -6.76 9.34
C GLU A 85 10.99 -7.92 8.77
N HIS A 86 9.67 -7.88 8.97
CA HIS A 86 8.76 -8.94 8.55
C HIS A 86 7.66 -8.41 7.62
N THR A 87 7.23 -9.26 6.68
CA THR A 87 6.04 -9.05 5.84
C THR A 87 4.97 -10.04 6.27
N PHE A 88 3.75 -9.55 6.40
CA PHE A 88 2.59 -10.35 6.80
C PHE A 88 1.72 -10.69 5.60
N ASP A 89 0.98 -11.78 5.73
CA ASP A 89 0.08 -12.30 4.71
C ASP A 89 -1.06 -11.30 4.42
N LEU A 90 -1.16 -10.85 3.16
CA LEU A 90 -2.15 -9.85 2.74
C LEU A 90 -3.61 -10.25 3.01
N PRO A 91 -4.06 -11.50 2.76
CA PRO A 91 -5.41 -11.92 3.11
C PRO A 91 -5.71 -11.83 4.62
N THR A 92 -4.70 -12.02 5.47
CA THR A 92 -4.84 -11.84 6.92
C THR A 92 -4.99 -10.36 7.28
N MET A 93 -4.26 -9.46 6.59
CA MET A 93 -4.27 -8.02 6.89
C MET A 93 -5.49 -7.29 6.32
N TYR A 94 -5.92 -7.64 5.09
CA TYR A 94 -6.98 -6.93 4.34
C TYR A 94 -8.20 -7.82 4.06
N GLY A 95 -8.44 -8.79 4.92
CA GLY A 95 -9.58 -9.72 4.82
C GLY A 95 -10.92 -9.14 5.29
N ASP A 96 -11.85 -10.04 5.62
CA ASP A 96 -13.24 -9.69 5.97
C ASP A 96 -13.35 -8.82 7.24
N GLU A 97 -12.34 -8.84 8.11
CA GLU A 97 -12.31 -8.06 9.37
C GLU A 97 -11.65 -6.68 9.22
N TYR A 98 -11.14 -6.34 8.03
CA TYR A 98 -10.64 -5.00 7.75
C TYR A 98 -11.77 -3.97 7.90
N GLY A 99 -11.60 -2.99 8.79
CA GLY A 99 -12.71 -2.14 9.24
C GLY A 99 -12.66 -0.68 8.77
N TYR A 100 -11.56 -0.24 8.18
CA TYR A 100 -11.43 1.16 7.78
C TYR A 100 -12.31 1.50 6.57
N ARG A 101 -13.03 2.65 6.65
CA ARG A 101 -13.82 3.20 5.54
C ARG A 101 -13.68 4.73 5.49
N SER A 102 -13.21 5.26 4.36
CA SER A 102 -12.88 6.66 4.15
C SER A 102 -14.06 7.60 4.37
N GLY A 103 -15.24 7.24 3.86
CA GLY A 103 -16.45 8.06 3.94
C GLY A 103 -17.11 8.16 5.32
N LEU A 104 -16.61 7.40 6.34
CA LEU A 104 -17.16 7.48 7.70
C LEU A 104 -16.74 8.76 8.45
N ASN A 105 -15.57 9.31 8.13
CA ASN A 105 -15.00 10.42 8.86
C ASN A 105 -15.08 11.71 8.04
N GLY A 106 -15.87 12.67 8.49
CA GLY A 106 -16.07 13.96 7.79
C GLY A 106 -14.78 14.76 7.58
N SER A 107 -13.77 14.65 8.46
CA SER A 107 -12.47 15.29 8.24
C SER A 107 -11.70 14.64 7.10
N MET A 108 -11.76 13.31 6.99
CA MET A 108 -11.17 12.56 5.86
C MET A 108 -11.87 12.90 4.54
N VAL A 109 -13.20 12.94 4.52
CA VAL A 109 -13.98 13.35 3.33
C VAL A 109 -13.57 14.75 2.86
N LYS A 110 -13.41 15.70 3.79
CA LYS A 110 -12.94 17.07 3.48
C LYS A 110 -11.51 17.07 2.95
N HIS A 111 -10.63 16.26 3.53
CA HIS A 111 -9.24 16.11 3.09
C HIS A 111 -9.18 15.56 1.65
N LEU A 112 -9.87 14.46 1.37
CA LEU A 112 -9.94 13.85 0.04
C LEU A 112 -10.53 14.81 -1.00
N LYS A 113 -11.57 15.57 -0.61
CA LYS A 113 -12.12 16.62 -1.48
C LYS A 113 -11.07 17.67 -1.83
N GLY A 114 -10.32 18.15 -0.85
CA GLY A 114 -9.22 19.10 -1.08
C GLY A 114 -8.15 18.58 -2.04
N LYS A 115 -7.81 17.29 -1.94
CA LYS A 115 -6.88 16.62 -2.90
C LYS A 115 -7.47 16.56 -4.31
N ALA A 116 -8.74 16.19 -4.44
CA ALA A 116 -9.42 16.18 -5.76
C ALA A 116 -9.47 17.58 -6.37
N ASP A 117 -9.84 18.60 -5.58
CA ASP A 117 -9.88 20.00 -6.04
C ASP A 117 -8.49 20.48 -6.52
N LYS A 118 -7.41 20.10 -5.81
CA LYS A 118 -6.03 20.42 -6.22
C LYS A 118 -5.67 19.72 -7.54
N ILE A 119 -5.94 18.42 -7.65
CA ILE A 119 -5.66 17.67 -8.89
C ILE A 119 -6.39 18.29 -10.08
N MET A 120 -7.67 18.59 -9.95
CA MET A 120 -8.46 19.23 -11.02
C MET A 120 -8.01 20.66 -11.37
N LYS A 121 -7.35 21.35 -10.44
CA LYS A 121 -6.73 22.66 -10.71
C LYS A 121 -5.42 22.53 -11.47
N ASP A 122 -4.62 21.51 -11.14
CA ASP A 122 -3.25 21.37 -11.63
C ASP A 122 -3.16 20.50 -12.91
N VAL A 123 -4.18 19.67 -13.17
CA VAL A 123 -4.27 18.76 -14.33
C VAL A 123 -5.52 19.07 -15.15
N THR A 124 -5.33 19.36 -16.42
CA THR A 124 -6.46 19.49 -17.36
C THR A 124 -7.04 18.11 -17.63
N LEU A 125 -8.32 17.94 -17.33
CA LEU A 125 -9.08 16.72 -17.58
C LEU A 125 -10.03 16.93 -18.74
N ASP A 126 -10.01 16.01 -19.70
CA ASP A 126 -10.92 15.96 -20.82
C ASP A 126 -11.98 14.85 -20.62
N SER A 127 -13.13 15.00 -21.29
CA SER A 127 -14.17 13.97 -21.28
C SER A 127 -13.61 12.61 -21.77
N GLY A 128 -13.84 11.56 -20.98
CA GLY A 128 -13.34 10.21 -21.26
C GLY A 128 -11.96 9.91 -20.69
N ASP A 129 -11.26 10.88 -20.08
CA ASP A 129 -10.00 10.61 -19.37
C ASP A 129 -10.21 9.60 -18.25
N ILE A 130 -9.23 8.69 -18.09
CA ILE A 130 -9.25 7.68 -17.04
C ILE A 130 -8.61 8.27 -15.78
N ILE A 131 -9.34 8.24 -14.68
CA ILE A 131 -8.85 8.53 -13.33
C ILE A 131 -8.92 7.24 -12.52
N CYS A 132 -7.77 6.72 -12.12
CA CYS A 132 -7.64 5.47 -11.38
C CYS A 132 -7.17 5.73 -9.95
N ASP A 133 -7.97 5.34 -8.97
CA ASP A 133 -7.60 5.40 -7.55
C ASP A 133 -7.23 4.01 -7.05
N ILE A 134 -5.96 3.84 -6.69
CA ILE A 134 -5.43 2.57 -6.16
C ILE A 134 -5.65 2.56 -4.65
N ALA A 135 -6.21 1.46 -4.14
CA ALA A 135 -6.70 1.35 -2.77
C ALA A 135 -7.78 2.40 -2.44
N GLY A 136 -8.68 2.65 -3.40
CA GLY A 136 -9.69 3.71 -3.33
C GLY A 136 -10.84 3.44 -2.35
N ASN A 137 -10.78 2.35 -1.59
CA ASN A 137 -11.64 1.96 -0.48
C ASN A 137 -13.14 1.96 -0.85
N ASP A 138 -13.91 2.98 -0.46
CA ASP A 138 -15.36 3.09 -0.73
C ASP A 138 -15.71 4.04 -1.90
N GLY A 139 -14.72 4.49 -2.67
CA GLY A 139 -14.92 5.37 -3.82
C GLY A 139 -15.20 6.84 -3.48
N THR A 140 -15.17 7.22 -2.20
CA THR A 140 -15.46 8.60 -1.74
C THR A 140 -14.62 9.63 -2.49
N PHE A 141 -13.32 9.38 -2.67
CA PHE A 141 -12.41 10.29 -3.36
C PHE A 141 -12.80 10.49 -4.84
N LEU A 142 -13.05 9.41 -5.56
CA LEU A 142 -13.42 9.47 -6.97
C LEU A 142 -14.75 10.18 -7.22
N GLY A 143 -15.65 10.14 -6.25
CA GLY A 143 -16.94 10.85 -6.33
C GLY A 143 -16.85 12.37 -6.45
N PHE A 144 -15.65 12.96 -6.25
CA PHE A 144 -15.43 14.40 -6.42
C PHE A 144 -15.01 14.81 -7.83
N PHE A 145 -14.74 13.85 -8.72
CA PHE A 145 -14.32 14.12 -10.11
C PHE A 145 -15.50 14.24 -11.07
N PRO A 146 -15.30 14.88 -12.26
CA PRO A 146 -16.33 15.01 -13.28
C PRO A 146 -16.90 13.67 -13.73
N THR A 147 -18.22 13.61 -13.94
CA THR A 147 -18.93 12.36 -14.28
C THR A 147 -18.73 11.90 -15.72
N ASP A 148 -18.15 12.73 -16.57
CA ASP A 148 -17.77 12.41 -17.95
C ASP A 148 -16.35 11.82 -18.07
N CYS A 149 -15.59 11.76 -16.97
CA CYS A 149 -14.37 10.97 -16.86
C CYS A 149 -14.71 9.48 -16.57
N GLN A 150 -13.77 8.58 -16.91
CA GLN A 150 -13.84 7.18 -16.56
C GLN A 150 -13.22 6.99 -15.17
N LEU A 151 -14.05 6.85 -14.13
CA LEU A 151 -13.63 6.76 -12.75
C LEU A 151 -13.54 5.30 -12.32
N ILE A 152 -12.36 4.85 -11.88
CA ILE A 152 -12.12 3.46 -11.48
C ILE A 152 -11.33 3.36 -10.17
N SER A 153 -11.84 2.60 -9.22
CA SER A 153 -11.13 2.17 -8.01
C SER A 153 -10.61 0.75 -8.21
N ILE A 154 -9.35 0.50 -7.86
CA ILE A 154 -8.77 -0.86 -7.81
C ILE A 154 -8.34 -1.11 -6.37
N ASP A 155 -9.15 -1.90 -5.64
CA ASP A 155 -8.98 -2.14 -4.21
C ASP A 155 -9.62 -3.48 -3.82
N PRO A 156 -8.90 -4.41 -3.17
CA PRO A 156 -9.47 -5.70 -2.75
C PRO A 156 -10.67 -5.55 -1.81
N THR A 157 -10.74 -4.46 -1.03
CA THR A 157 -11.84 -4.19 -0.08
C THR A 157 -13.10 -3.63 -0.73
N SER A 158 -13.06 -3.18 -2.00
CA SER A 158 -14.17 -2.55 -2.71
C SER A 158 -15.45 -3.40 -2.70
N LYS A 159 -15.33 -4.73 -2.78
CA LYS A 159 -16.49 -5.63 -2.71
C LYS A 159 -17.27 -5.47 -1.39
N LYS A 160 -16.57 -5.26 -0.28
CA LYS A 160 -17.16 -5.03 1.05
C LYS A 160 -17.91 -3.71 1.12
N PHE A 161 -17.40 -2.70 0.43
CA PHE A 161 -17.93 -1.33 0.45
C PHE A 161 -18.76 -0.96 -0.78
N LYS A 162 -19.15 -1.93 -1.62
CA LYS A 162 -19.86 -1.72 -2.90
C LYS A 162 -21.08 -0.80 -2.83
N ASP A 163 -21.83 -0.85 -1.72
CA ASP A 163 -23.07 -0.09 -1.55
C ASP A 163 -22.83 1.40 -1.23
N TYR A 164 -21.56 1.81 -1.06
CA TYR A 164 -21.16 3.19 -0.78
C TYR A 164 -20.55 3.88 -2.00
N PHE A 165 -20.23 3.13 -3.06
CA PHE A 165 -19.67 3.71 -4.27
C PHE A 165 -20.67 4.65 -4.96
N PRO A 166 -20.24 5.86 -5.40
CA PRO A 166 -21.06 6.69 -6.28
C PRO A 166 -21.42 5.94 -7.58
N GLU A 167 -22.61 6.20 -8.12
CA GLU A 167 -23.14 5.46 -9.29
C GLU A 167 -22.22 5.52 -10.53
N ASN A 168 -21.47 6.61 -10.68
CA ASN A 168 -20.54 6.85 -11.79
C ASN A 168 -19.12 6.32 -11.53
N VAL A 169 -18.86 5.73 -10.37
CA VAL A 169 -17.55 5.16 -10.01
C VAL A 169 -17.61 3.65 -10.14
N HIS A 170 -16.76 3.11 -10.99
CA HIS A 170 -16.56 1.67 -11.10
C HIS A 170 -15.50 1.19 -10.13
N TYR A 171 -15.55 -0.09 -9.77
CA TYR A 171 -14.52 -0.70 -8.96
C TYR A 171 -14.09 -2.07 -9.49
N ILE A 172 -12.84 -2.44 -9.22
CA ILE A 172 -12.29 -3.78 -9.38
C ILE A 172 -11.84 -4.23 -7.98
N ALA A 173 -12.47 -5.30 -7.47
CA ALA A 173 -12.14 -5.86 -6.16
C ALA A 173 -10.93 -6.80 -6.27
N ASP A 174 -9.76 -6.22 -6.49
CA ASP A 174 -8.48 -6.91 -6.63
C ASP A 174 -7.33 -5.99 -6.21
N PHE A 175 -6.15 -6.57 -5.98
CA PHE A 175 -4.93 -5.78 -5.83
C PHE A 175 -4.52 -5.15 -7.15
N PHE A 176 -4.01 -3.92 -7.09
CA PHE A 176 -3.54 -3.24 -8.30
C PHE A 176 -2.35 -3.99 -8.92
N SER A 177 -2.44 -4.15 -10.24
CA SER A 177 -1.33 -4.50 -11.12
C SER A 177 -1.57 -3.91 -12.50
N ALA A 178 -0.50 -3.72 -13.28
CA ALA A 178 -0.65 -3.28 -14.67
C ALA A 178 -1.50 -4.28 -15.48
N LYS A 179 -1.45 -5.56 -15.15
CA LYS A 179 -2.30 -6.59 -15.75
C LYS A 179 -3.78 -6.33 -15.49
N VAL A 180 -4.18 -6.12 -14.24
CA VAL A 180 -5.58 -5.85 -13.84
C VAL A 180 -6.10 -4.58 -14.51
N PHE A 181 -5.29 -3.52 -14.54
CA PHE A 181 -5.63 -2.27 -15.24
C PHE A 181 -5.81 -2.50 -16.75
N ASN A 182 -4.85 -3.18 -17.41
CA ASN A 182 -4.87 -3.41 -18.85
C ASN A 182 -6.00 -4.39 -19.28
N GLU A 183 -6.40 -5.34 -18.43
CA GLU A 183 -7.58 -6.19 -18.67
C GLU A 183 -8.87 -5.36 -18.80
N ARG A 184 -8.99 -4.27 -18.05
CA ARG A 184 -10.15 -3.37 -18.09
C ARG A 184 -10.09 -2.35 -19.22
N PHE A 185 -8.92 -1.75 -19.47
CA PHE A 185 -8.77 -0.59 -20.35
C PHE A 185 -8.00 -0.88 -21.67
N GLY A 186 -7.45 -2.11 -21.79
CA GLY A 186 -6.67 -2.49 -22.97
C GLY A 186 -5.39 -1.63 -23.08
N LYS A 187 -5.30 -0.87 -24.17
CA LYS A 187 -4.15 0.01 -24.43
C LYS A 187 -4.34 1.45 -23.93
N GLN A 188 -5.52 1.77 -23.41
CA GLN A 188 -5.76 3.12 -22.86
C GLN A 188 -4.91 3.33 -21.62
N LYS A 189 -4.53 4.58 -21.38
CA LYS A 189 -3.71 4.98 -20.24
C LYS A 189 -4.47 5.95 -19.36
N ALA A 190 -4.16 5.91 -18.06
CA ALA A 190 -4.77 6.82 -17.12
C ALA A 190 -4.15 8.23 -17.25
N LYS A 191 -4.99 9.26 -17.22
CA LYS A 191 -4.57 10.65 -17.10
C LYS A 191 -4.11 10.97 -15.69
N VAL A 192 -4.82 10.42 -14.71
CA VAL A 192 -4.48 10.53 -13.29
C VAL A 192 -4.50 9.14 -12.66
N ILE A 193 -3.45 8.80 -11.93
CA ILE A 193 -3.45 7.68 -10.98
C ILE A 193 -3.22 8.26 -9.59
N THR A 194 -3.99 7.79 -8.60
CA THR A 194 -3.80 8.17 -7.21
C THR A 194 -3.53 6.95 -6.35
N SER A 195 -2.80 7.15 -5.25
CA SER A 195 -2.59 6.15 -4.21
C SER A 195 -2.37 6.84 -2.87
N PHE A 196 -3.41 6.85 -2.03
CA PHE A 196 -3.39 7.55 -0.75
C PHE A 196 -3.32 6.55 0.40
N SER A 197 -2.38 6.77 1.33
CA SER A 197 -2.22 5.99 2.56
C SER A 197 -2.13 4.47 2.33
N MET A 198 -1.39 4.04 1.27
CA MET A 198 -1.19 2.63 0.96
C MET A 198 0.23 2.29 0.45
N PHE A 199 1.00 3.27 -0.06
CA PHE A 199 2.30 2.99 -0.69
C PHE A 199 3.33 2.43 0.31
N TYR A 200 3.19 2.76 1.57
CA TYR A 200 4.03 2.22 2.65
C TYR A 200 3.71 0.75 3.01
N ASP A 201 2.60 0.19 2.52
CA ASP A 201 2.17 -1.19 2.77
C ASP A 201 2.76 -2.18 1.76
N LEU A 202 3.50 -1.67 0.77
CA LEU A 202 3.99 -2.48 -0.35
C LEU A 202 5.25 -3.26 0.01
N GLU A 203 5.26 -4.53 -0.36
CA GLU A 203 6.45 -5.39 -0.26
C GLU A 203 7.50 -5.04 -1.31
N ASP A 204 7.09 -4.72 -2.53
CA ASP A 204 7.97 -4.26 -3.62
C ASP A 204 7.50 -2.91 -4.20
N PRO A 205 7.87 -1.79 -3.56
CA PRO A 205 7.47 -0.47 -4.02
C PRO A 205 8.10 -0.07 -5.36
N CYS A 206 9.25 -0.65 -5.72
CA CYS A 206 9.90 -0.38 -7.00
C CYS A 206 9.13 -1.00 -8.17
N GLU A 207 8.71 -2.25 -8.02
CA GLU A 207 7.89 -2.93 -9.03
C GLU A 207 6.50 -2.27 -9.14
N PHE A 208 5.89 -1.91 -8.01
CA PHE A 208 4.63 -1.19 -8.01
C PHE A 208 4.73 0.14 -8.79
N ALA A 209 5.74 0.96 -8.52
CA ALA A 209 5.96 2.22 -9.23
C ALA A 209 6.17 2.00 -10.74
N ARG A 210 6.88 0.94 -11.13
CA ARG A 210 7.05 0.55 -12.55
C ARG A 210 5.70 0.21 -13.19
N GLN A 211 4.85 -0.54 -12.51
CA GLN A 211 3.50 -0.89 -12.99
C GLN A 211 2.59 0.34 -13.09
N VAL A 212 2.66 1.26 -12.14
CA VAL A 212 1.94 2.55 -12.24
C VAL A 212 2.42 3.31 -13.48
N ARG A 213 3.73 3.38 -13.72
CA ARG A 213 4.30 4.04 -14.92
C ARG A 213 3.80 3.42 -16.22
N GLU A 214 3.65 2.09 -16.23
CA GLU A 214 3.11 1.38 -17.40
C GLU A 214 1.65 1.75 -17.68
N CYS A 215 0.83 1.99 -16.64
CA CYS A 215 -0.59 2.33 -16.78
C CYS A 215 -0.85 3.81 -17.06
N LEU A 216 0.11 4.68 -16.76
CA LEU A 216 -0.03 6.12 -16.85
C LEU A 216 0.24 6.64 -18.26
N ASP A 217 -0.52 7.65 -18.71
CA ASP A 217 -0.28 8.38 -19.95
C ASP A 217 1.09 9.08 -19.94
N GLY A 218 1.60 9.45 -21.12
CA GLY A 218 2.88 10.15 -21.26
C GLY A 218 2.91 11.51 -20.55
N GLU A 219 1.78 12.20 -20.49
CA GLU A 219 1.55 13.46 -19.79
C GLU A 219 0.69 13.28 -18.53
N GLY A 220 0.46 12.04 -18.13
CA GLY A 220 -0.32 11.69 -16.95
C GLY A 220 0.41 11.99 -15.65
N VAL A 221 -0.34 12.09 -14.58
CA VAL A 221 0.17 12.41 -13.24
C VAL A 221 -0.15 11.29 -12.26
N TRP A 222 0.84 10.85 -11.53
CA TRP A 222 0.64 10.01 -10.35
C TRP A 222 0.72 10.86 -9.09
N VAL A 223 -0.35 10.89 -8.30
CA VAL A 223 -0.42 11.59 -7.02
C VAL A 223 -0.45 10.55 -5.90
N LEU A 224 0.54 10.58 -5.03
CA LEU A 224 0.59 9.70 -3.87
C LEU A 224 0.64 10.51 -2.58
N GLU A 225 0.00 9.99 -1.54
CA GLU A 225 0.07 10.53 -0.19
C GLU A 225 0.40 9.43 0.79
N GLN A 226 1.32 9.75 1.71
CA GLN A 226 1.74 8.79 2.74
C GLN A 226 2.41 9.48 3.92
N SER A 227 2.58 8.73 5.02
CA SER A 227 3.39 9.18 6.15
C SER A 227 4.85 9.45 5.72
N TYR A 228 5.43 10.51 6.29
CA TYR A 228 6.79 10.94 5.99
C TYR A 228 7.68 10.80 7.22
N MET A 229 8.67 9.90 7.18
CA MET A 229 9.48 9.51 8.33
C MET A 229 10.12 10.70 9.08
N PRO A 230 10.69 11.72 8.43
CA PRO A 230 11.25 12.88 9.15
C PRO A 230 10.20 13.66 9.97
N GLU A 231 8.96 13.80 9.47
CA GLU A 231 7.89 14.45 10.21
C GLU A 231 7.37 13.57 11.36
N MET A 232 7.29 12.26 11.15
CA MET A 232 6.95 11.30 12.20
C MET A 232 7.93 11.41 13.36
N LEU A 233 9.23 11.47 13.10
CA LEU A 233 10.27 11.65 14.12
C LEU A 233 10.13 13.02 14.83
N ARG A 234 9.87 14.09 14.07
CA ARG A 234 9.70 15.43 14.61
C ARG A 234 8.48 15.56 15.52
N ALA A 235 7.37 14.95 15.11
CA ALA A 235 6.10 14.95 15.85
C ALA A 235 6.03 13.86 16.93
N ASN A 236 7.03 12.96 17.00
CA ASN A 236 7.02 11.76 17.85
C ASN A 236 5.79 10.86 17.61
N SER A 237 5.40 10.71 16.32
CA SER A 237 4.24 9.92 15.89
C SER A 237 4.62 8.44 15.76
N PHE A 238 4.77 7.76 16.88
CA PHE A 238 5.11 6.34 16.92
C PHE A 238 3.88 5.41 16.74
N ASP A 239 2.68 5.94 16.83
CA ASP A 239 1.40 5.27 16.61
C ASP A 239 1.23 4.73 15.19
N THR A 240 2.00 5.23 14.23
CA THR A 240 2.05 4.71 12.87
C THR A 240 2.92 3.46 12.70
N VAL A 241 3.61 3.01 13.76
CA VAL A 241 4.37 1.75 13.74
C VAL A 241 3.41 0.60 13.97
N CYS A 242 3.04 -0.07 12.90
CA CYS A 242 2.06 -1.15 12.87
C CYS A 242 2.41 -2.18 11.80
N HIS A 243 1.76 -3.34 11.83
CA HIS A 243 2.09 -4.47 10.95
C HIS A 243 1.77 -4.23 9.47
N GLU A 244 0.82 -3.34 9.18
CA GLU A 244 0.44 -2.94 7.82
C GLU A 244 1.51 -2.07 7.17
N HIS A 245 2.17 -1.21 7.94
CA HIS A 245 3.10 -0.23 7.41
C HIS A 245 4.51 -0.83 7.27
N LEU A 246 4.78 -1.45 6.14
CA LEU A 246 6.07 -2.13 5.88
C LEU A 246 7.24 -1.17 5.71
N SER A 247 7.00 0.10 5.34
CA SER A 247 8.03 1.05 4.91
C SER A 247 7.82 2.44 5.48
N TYR A 248 8.91 3.08 5.93
CA TYR A 248 8.92 4.43 6.51
C TYR A 248 9.83 5.32 5.66
N TYR A 249 9.21 6.05 4.73
CA TYR A 249 9.94 6.75 3.68
C TYR A 249 10.43 8.13 4.11
N GLY A 250 11.67 8.45 3.68
CA GLY A 250 12.12 9.82 3.49
C GLY A 250 12.18 10.16 1.99
N MET A 251 12.37 11.43 1.66
CA MET A 251 12.44 11.91 0.27
C MET A 251 13.52 11.23 -0.56
N ARG A 252 14.65 10.88 0.06
CA ARG A 252 15.75 10.16 -0.62
C ARG A 252 15.30 8.81 -1.18
N GLN A 253 14.54 8.04 -0.40
CA GLN A 253 14.04 6.73 -0.80
C GLN A 253 12.94 6.86 -1.85
N LEU A 254 12.02 7.82 -1.67
CA LEU A 254 10.98 8.11 -2.67
C LEU A 254 11.61 8.50 -4.01
N LYS A 255 12.56 9.44 -3.98
CA LYS A 255 13.26 9.85 -5.22
C LYS A 255 13.96 8.67 -5.90
N TYR A 256 14.61 7.80 -5.15
CA TYR A 256 15.24 6.60 -5.70
C TYR A 256 14.26 5.68 -6.42
N ILE A 257 13.09 5.42 -5.82
CA ILE A 257 12.03 4.60 -6.42
C ILE A 257 11.49 5.28 -7.68
N MET A 258 11.19 6.57 -7.59
CA MET A 258 10.63 7.34 -8.72
C MET A 258 11.59 7.42 -9.90
N ASP A 259 12.86 7.69 -9.65
CA ASP A 259 13.90 7.72 -10.69
C ASP A 259 14.02 6.36 -11.39
N LYS A 260 14.01 5.25 -10.64
CA LYS A 260 14.05 3.89 -11.20
C LYS A 260 12.83 3.54 -12.05
N ALA A 261 11.67 4.02 -11.68
CA ALA A 261 10.44 3.80 -12.44
C ALA A 261 10.24 4.78 -13.60
N GLY A 262 11.17 5.75 -13.79
CA GLY A 262 11.10 6.73 -14.87
C GLY A 262 10.13 7.88 -14.59
N PHE A 263 9.84 8.18 -13.32
CA PHE A 263 9.08 9.35 -12.90
C PHE A 263 9.97 10.55 -12.60
N LYS A 264 9.43 11.73 -12.81
CA LYS A 264 9.98 12.99 -12.32
C LYS A 264 9.03 13.52 -11.22
N ILE A 265 9.56 13.76 -10.03
CA ILE A 265 8.80 14.45 -8.98
C ILE A 265 8.66 15.93 -9.41
N ILE A 266 7.43 16.39 -9.53
CA ILE A 266 7.10 17.75 -10.00
C ILE A 266 6.61 18.65 -8.87
N ASP A 267 6.02 18.08 -7.83
CA ASP A 267 5.51 18.81 -6.67
C ASP A 267 5.64 17.98 -5.40
N PHE A 268 5.73 18.63 -4.26
CA PHE A 268 5.85 18.00 -2.94
C PHE A 268 5.28 18.94 -1.86
N GLU A 269 4.34 18.42 -1.08
CA GLU A 269 3.69 19.16 0.02
C GLU A 269 3.75 18.35 1.32
N PHE A 270 3.79 19.04 2.47
CA PHE A 270 3.64 18.46 3.81
C PHE A 270 2.23 18.70 4.35
#